data_252e32fdbffa85eff221d4022f559023
#
_entry.id   252e32fdbffa85eff221d4022f559023
#
_cell.length_a   1.000
_cell.length_b   1.000
_cell.length_c   1.000
_cell.angle_alpha   90.00
_cell.angle_beta   90.00
_cell.angle_gamma   90.00
#
_symmetry.space_group_name_H-M   'P 1'
#
loop_
_entity.id
_entity.type
_entity.pdbx_description
1 polymer ?
#
loop_
_entity_poly.entity_id
_entity_poly.type
_entity_poly.pdbx_seq_one_letter_code
_entity_poly.pdbx_strand_id
1 'polypeptide(L)'
;MSIVSIQDLLHAGVHFGHQQRFWNPKMDEYIFDTRKKISIINLELTQQHLSAAASKVEDICSKGNKVLFVGTKRSASKTIKEEASSLGLPYVNKRWLGGTLTNWKTIRGSIRRLHDIEEMISSGRIEKLIKKEAVEIQKEYTKLEASVGGIKDMKGLPDALFIVDIKHEKIAVLEAKKMGIPVIALVDTNSDPEGIDTVIPGNDDAIRSVRLITKVIAEACARGIESSTGFAPVSEIKTPKIETIKKETSKKSDKAQKEEAPEVEEAPEVEAAPEVEAAPEAEAEEEDADNSKKKEKDSK
;
A
#
# COMPACT_ATOMS: atom_id res chain seq x y z
N MET A 1 11.61 -25.04 10.17
CA MET A 1 10.14 -25.14 10.13
C MET A 1 9.63 -24.08 9.15
N SER A 2 8.67 -24.42 8.28
CA SER A 2 8.08 -23.43 7.37
C SER A 2 7.30 -22.41 8.20
N ILE A 3 7.58 -21.14 7.97
CA ILE A 3 6.99 -20.00 8.72
C ILE A 3 5.47 -19.89 8.41
N VAL A 4 5.04 -20.31 7.21
CA VAL A 4 3.64 -20.28 6.74
C VAL A 4 3.31 -21.58 6.03
N SER A 5 2.10 -22.10 6.23
CA SER A 5 1.64 -23.28 5.50
C SER A 5 1.18 -22.94 4.07
N ILE A 6 1.26 -23.92 3.16
CA ILE A 6 0.73 -23.77 1.79
C ILE A 6 -0.79 -23.49 1.84
N GLN A 7 -1.51 -24.03 2.83
CA GLN A 7 -2.93 -23.78 3.01
C GLN A 7 -3.22 -22.31 3.34
N ASP A 8 -2.41 -21.68 4.20
CA ASP A 8 -2.56 -20.26 4.53
C ASP A 8 -2.30 -19.38 3.31
N LEU A 9 -1.27 -19.71 2.52
CA LEU A 9 -0.97 -19.02 1.25
C LEU A 9 -2.16 -19.15 0.26
N LEU A 10 -2.74 -20.34 0.17
CA LEU A 10 -3.90 -20.60 -0.69
C LEU A 10 -5.13 -19.79 -0.23
N HIS A 11 -5.44 -19.81 1.07
CA HIS A 11 -6.56 -19.07 1.64
C HIS A 11 -6.41 -17.54 1.52
N ALA A 12 -5.19 -17.04 1.62
CA ALA A 12 -4.89 -15.64 1.38
C ALA A 12 -4.98 -15.24 -0.09
N GLY A 13 -5.01 -16.21 -1.02
CA GLY A 13 -5.08 -15.96 -2.46
C GLY A 13 -3.74 -15.53 -3.08
N VAL A 14 -2.62 -15.94 -2.50
CA VAL A 14 -1.27 -15.62 -2.97
C VAL A 14 -0.98 -16.22 -4.35
N HIS A 15 -1.63 -17.33 -4.68
CA HIS A 15 -1.46 -18.07 -5.94
C HIS A 15 -2.06 -17.38 -7.16
N PHE A 16 -2.93 -16.38 -6.99
CA PHE A 16 -3.50 -15.66 -8.12
C PHE A 16 -2.51 -14.63 -8.66
N GLY A 17 -2.13 -14.78 -9.92
CA GLY A 17 -1.40 -13.76 -10.65
C GLY A 17 -2.31 -12.93 -11.54
N HIS A 18 -1.71 -12.18 -12.43
CA HIS A 18 -2.40 -11.35 -13.41
C HIS A 18 -2.87 -12.15 -14.64
N GLN A 19 -3.65 -11.48 -15.49
CA GLN A 19 -4.08 -12.09 -16.76
C GLN A 19 -2.87 -12.40 -17.63
N GLN A 20 -2.88 -13.57 -18.29
CA GLN A 20 -1.81 -14.07 -19.13
C GLN A 20 -1.29 -13.05 -20.17
N ARG A 21 -2.15 -12.19 -20.71
CA ARG A 21 -1.74 -11.15 -21.67
C ARG A 21 -0.78 -10.10 -21.11
N PHE A 22 -0.68 -9.99 -19.79
CA PHE A 22 0.16 -9.00 -19.10
C PHE A 22 1.37 -9.62 -18.41
N TRP A 23 1.52 -10.93 -18.50
CA TRP A 23 2.61 -11.63 -17.82
C TRP A 23 3.99 -11.23 -18.37
N ASN A 24 5.01 -11.38 -17.54
CA ASN A 24 6.39 -11.22 -17.98
C ASN A 24 7.03 -12.59 -18.21
N PRO A 25 7.66 -12.84 -19.37
CA PRO A 25 8.34 -14.12 -19.66
C PRO A 25 9.38 -14.53 -18.60
N LYS A 26 10.04 -13.57 -17.94
CA LYS A 26 11.01 -13.84 -16.87
C LYS A 26 10.38 -14.41 -15.59
N MET A 27 9.05 -14.36 -15.48
CA MET A 27 8.29 -14.96 -14.37
C MET A 27 7.82 -16.38 -14.65
N ASP A 28 8.17 -16.95 -15.80
CA ASP A 28 7.72 -18.29 -16.21
C ASP A 28 8.09 -19.37 -15.19
N GLU A 29 9.28 -19.31 -14.64
CA GLU A 29 9.77 -20.25 -13.62
C GLU A 29 8.93 -20.27 -12.32
N TYR A 30 8.19 -19.19 -12.03
CA TYR A 30 7.33 -19.06 -10.83
C TYR A 30 5.86 -19.39 -11.11
N ILE A 31 5.50 -19.62 -12.38
CA ILE A 31 4.13 -19.93 -12.79
C ILE A 31 3.92 -21.43 -12.81
N PHE A 32 2.88 -21.90 -12.10
CA PHE A 32 2.50 -23.30 -12.06
C PHE A 32 1.62 -23.70 -13.24
N ASP A 33 0.60 -22.88 -13.55
CA ASP A 33 -0.41 -23.17 -14.59
C ASP A 33 -1.14 -21.90 -14.99
N THR A 34 -1.95 -21.96 -16.04
CA THR A 34 -2.84 -20.87 -16.45
C THR A 34 -4.27 -21.37 -16.50
N ARG A 35 -5.16 -20.80 -15.68
CA ARG A 35 -6.59 -21.14 -15.65
C ARG A 35 -7.45 -19.92 -15.94
N LYS A 36 -8.41 -20.08 -16.84
CA LYS A 36 -9.32 -19.01 -17.25
C LYS A 36 -8.60 -17.70 -17.64
N LYS A 37 -7.46 -17.83 -18.33
CA LYS A 37 -6.59 -16.71 -18.76
C LYS A 37 -5.92 -15.97 -17.59
N ILE A 38 -5.89 -16.53 -16.39
CA ILE A 38 -5.19 -16.00 -15.22
C ILE A 38 -4.02 -16.94 -14.92
N SER A 39 -2.82 -16.40 -14.74
CA SER A 39 -1.63 -17.14 -14.35
C SER A 39 -1.73 -17.56 -12.88
N ILE A 40 -1.35 -18.78 -12.57
CA ILE A 40 -1.35 -19.32 -11.20
C ILE A 40 0.10 -19.47 -10.76
N ILE A 41 0.44 -18.85 -9.66
CA ILE A 41 1.79 -18.86 -9.07
C ILE A 41 1.99 -20.17 -8.30
N ASN A 42 3.20 -20.74 -8.37
CA ASN A 42 3.59 -21.92 -7.64
C ASN A 42 3.82 -21.58 -6.14
N LEU A 43 2.91 -22.06 -5.29
CA LEU A 43 2.96 -21.79 -3.85
C LEU A 43 4.12 -22.50 -3.12
N GLU A 44 4.63 -23.60 -3.65
CA GLU A 44 5.80 -24.29 -3.08
C GLU A 44 7.04 -23.40 -3.21
N LEU A 45 7.25 -22.81 -4.39
CA LEU A 45 8.32 -21.84 -4.61
C LEU A 45 8.11 -20.58 -3.78
N THR A 46 6.87 -20.08 -3.71
CA THR A 46 6.55 -18.93 -2.84
C THR A 46 6.93 -19.19 -1.39
N GLN A 47 6.61 -20.37 -0.85
CA GLN A 47 6.94 -20.74 0.53
C GLN A 47 8.45 -20.79 0.76
N GLN A 48 9.20 -21.37 -0.16
CA GLN A 48 10.66 -21.46 -0.09
C GLN A 48 11.31 -20.07 -0.13
N HIS A 49 10.91 -19.26 -1.11
CA HIS A 49 11.41 -17.89 -1.27
C HIS A 49 11.05 -16.99 -0.10
N LEU A 50 9.82 -17.10 0.43
CA LEU A 50 9.38 -16.35 1.60
C LEU A 50 10.20 -16.73 2.86
N SER A 51 10.49 -18.03 3.04
CA SER A 51 11.33 -18.49 4.14
C SER A 51 12.76 -17.96 4.03
N ALA A 52 13.35 -18.00 2.82
CA ALA A 52 14.68 -17.45 2.55
C ALA A 52 14.70 -15.92 2.76
N ALA A 53 13.66 -15.21 2.32
CA ALA A 53 13.51 -13.77 2.54
C ALA A 53 13.42 -13.43 4.03
N ALA A 54 12.61 -14.16 4.79
CA ALA A 54 12.47 -13.98 6.23
C ALA A 54 13.80 -14.18 6.97
N SER A 55 14.57 -15.23 6.64
CA SER A 55 15.89 -15.45 7.21
C SER A 55 16.87 -14.32 6.91
N LYS A 56 16.90 -13.82 5.66
CA LYS A 56 17.74 -12.66 5.29
C LYS A 56 17.40 -11.41 6.06
N VAL A 57 16.09 -11.13 6.21
CA VAL A 57 15.60 -9.96 6.95
C VAL A 57 15.96 -10.07 8.42
N GLU A 58 15.80 -11.25 9.01
CA GLU A 58 16.19 -11.55 10.40
C GLU A 58 17.70 -11.31 10.61
N ASP A 59 18.55 -11.79 9.70
CA ASP A 59 19.99 -11.56 9.73
C ASP A 59 20.37 -10.07 9.60
N ILE A 60 19.65 -9.30 8.81
CA ILE A 60 19.85 -7.86 8.66
C ILE A 60 19.51 -7.14 9.97
N CYS A 61 18.32 -7.42 10.52
CA CYS A 61 17.85 -6.80 11.75
C CYS A 61 18.65 -7.22 12.99
N SER A 62 19.18 -8.47 13.03
CA SER A 62 20.01 -8.95 14.12
C SER A 62 21.35 -8.19 14.25
N LYS A 63 21.81 -7.58 13.17
CA LYS A 63 22.98 -6.70 13.13
C LYS A 63 22.68 -5.25 13.54
N GLY A 64 21.44 -4.95 13.94
CA GLY A 64 20.99 -3.60 14.26
C GLY A 64 20.66 -2.74 13.04
N ASN A 65 20.63 -3.34 11.86
CA ASN A 65 20.34 -2.67 10.59
C ASN A 65 18.83 -2.47 10.40
N LYS A 66 18.44 -1.47 9.59
CA LYS A 66 17.05 -1.08 9.39
C LYS A 66 16.54 -1.46 8.01
N VAL A 67 15.39 -2.09 7.98
CA VAL A 67 14.64 -2.39 6.77
C VAL A 67 13.59 -1.31 6.53
N LEU A 68 13.58 -0.71 5.34
CA LEU A 68 12.56 0.24 4.92
C LEU A 68 11.43 -0.49 4.19
N PHE A 69 10.21 -0.36 4.70
CA PHE A 69 9.02 -0.94 4.09
C PHE A 69 8.42 0.02 3.06
N VAL A 70 8.22 -0.45 1.84
CA VAL A 70 7.70 0.36 0.73
C VAL A 70 6.49 -0.31 0.09
N GLY A 71 5.39 0.41 0.02
CA GLY A 71 4.17 -0.05 -0.63
C GLY A 71 3.14 1.05 -0.72
N THR A 72 3.13 1.75 -1.86
CA THR A 72 2.22 2.87 -2.10
C THR A 72 0.91 2.44 -2.76
N LYS A 73 0.85 1.20 -3.26
CA LYS A 73 -0.36 0.60 -3.83
C LYS A 73 -1.48 0.56 -2.79
N ARG A 74 -2.72 0.78 -3.22
CA ARG A 74 -3.90 0.81 -2.34
C ARG A 74 -4.05 -0.46 -1.49
N SER A 75 -3.71 -1.62 -2.05
CA SER A 75 -3.74 -2.92 -1.35
C SER A 75 -2.70 -3.03 -0.23
N ALA A 76 -1.55 -2.35 -0.37
CA ALA A 76 -0.39 -2.44 0.53
C ALA A 76 -0.32 -1.31 1.56
N SER A 77 -0.74 -0.10 1.17
CA SER A 77 -0.53 1.15 1.93
C SER A 77 -0.91 1.08 3.41
N LYS A 78 -2.04 0.46 3.73
CA LYS A 78 -2.53 0.34 5.11
C LYS A 78 -1.72 -0.69 5.89
N THR A 79 -1.49 -1.86 5.31
CA THR A 79 -0.74 -2.96 5.92
C THR A 79 0.70 -2.57 6.21
N ILE A 80 1.38 -1.97 5.24
CA ILE A 80 2.76 -1.47 5.39
C ILE A 80 2.87 -0.50 6.57
N LYS A 81 1.93 0.45 6.68
CA LYS A 81 1.93 1.39 7.81
C LYS A 81 1.72 0.67 9.15
N GLU A 82 0.73 -0.22 9.23
CA GLU A 82 0.39 -0.92 10.47
C GLU A 82 1.56 -1.78 10.96
N GLU A 83 2.11 -2.64 10.10
CA GLU A 83 3.18 -3.57 10.47
C GLU A 83 4.51 -2.86 10.76
N ALA A 84 4.92 -1.90 9.95
CA ALA A 84 6.16 -1.17 10.17
C ALA A 84 6.10 -0.27 11.42
N SER A 85 4.97 0.43 11.64
CA SER A 85 4.79 1.28 12.83
C SER A 85 4.79 0.48 14.12
N SER A 86 4.27 -0.74 14.14
CA SER A 86 4.26 -1.61 15.33
C SER A 86 5.68 -1.98 15.80
N LEU A 87 6.64 -1.98 14.89
CA LEU A 87 8.04 -2.33 15.16
C LEU A 87 8.97 -1.09 15.23
N GLY A 88 8.43 0.11 15.01
CA GLY A 88 9.24 1.34 14.93
C GLY A 88 10.18 1.36 13.70
N LEU A 89 9.85 0.59 12.66
CA LEU A 89 10.61 0.56 11.42
C LEU A 89 10.16 1.65 10.44
N PRO A 90 11.07 2.18 9.62
CA PRO A 90 10.71 3.18 8.63
C PRO A 90 9.84 2.60 7.51
N TYR A 91 8.91 3.41 6.97
CA TYR A 91 8.04 3.00 5.90
C TYR A 91 7.65 4.14 4.96
N VAL A 92 7.30 3.79 3.71
CA VAL A 92 6.70 4.68 2.72
C VAL A 92 5.43 4.02 2.20
N ASN A 93 4.27 4.61 2.51
CA ASN A 93 2.97 4.01 2.21
C ASN A 93 2.04 4.87 1.34
N LYS A 94 2.43 6.10 0.98
CA LYS A 94 1.59 6.99 0.15
C LYS A 94 2.21 7.29 -1.20
N ARG A 95 3.38 7.85 -1.21
CA ARG A 95 4.09 8.21 -2.45
C ARG A 95 5.59 8.15 -2.24
N TRP A 96 6.28 7.41 -3.09
CA TRP A 96 7.72 7.48 -3.17
C TRP A 96 8.15 8.81 -3.80
N LEU A 97 8.95 9.58 -3.10
CA LEU A 97 9.54 10.80 -3.65
C LEU A 97 10.80 10.43 -4.43
N GLY A 98 10.88 10.88 -5.68
CA GLY A 98 12.12 10.70 -6.45
C GLY A 98 13.29 11.33 -5.72
N GLY A 99 14.37 10.57 -5.56
CA GLY A 99 15.55 11.01 -4.80
C GLY A 99 15.53 10.65 -3.32
N THR A 100 14.57 9.84 -2.86
CA THR A 100 14.49 9.44 -1.45
C THR A 100 15.79 8.76 -0.97
N LEU A 101 16.42 7.94 -1.79
CA LEU A 101 17.71 7.33 -1.47
C LEU A 101 18.88 8.08 -2.12
N THR A 102 18.75 8.46 -3.38
CA THR A 102 19.84 9.07 -4.16
C THR A 102 20.08 10.54 -3.83
N ASN A 103 19.09 11.25 -3.28
CA ASN A 103 19.21 12.65 -2.83
C ASN A 103 18.73 12.83 -1.38
N TRP A 104 19.22 11.98 -0.50
CA TRP A 104 18.86 11.97 0.92
C TRP A 104 19.02 13.33 1.62
N LYS A 105 20.02 14.13 1.19
CA LYS A 105 20.25 15.48 1.74
C LYS A 105 19.01 16.39 1.62
N THR A 106 18.36 16.35 0.47
CA THR A 106 17.15 17.16 0.20
C THR A 106 15.96 16.60 1.01
N ILE A 107 15.80 15.28 1.06
CA ILE A 107 14.74 14.62 1.86
C ILE A 107 14.90 14.97 3.35
N ARG A 108 16.11 14.97 3.90
CA ARG A 108 16.37 15.45 5.27
C ARG A 108 15.92 16.90 5.49
N GLY A 109 16.02 17.75 4.47
CA GLY A 109 15.48 19.11 4.53
C GLY A 109 13.96 19.12 4.72
N SER A 110 13.24 18.28 3.97
CA SER A 110 11.79 18.11 4.10
C SER A 110 11.40 17.52 5.45
N ILE A 111 12.18 16.56 5.98
CA ILE A 111 11.96 15.98 7.31
C ILE A 111 12.15 17.04 8.40
N ARG A 112 13.19 17.86 8.32
CA ARG A 112 13.40 18.99 9.27
C ARG A 112 12.23 19.96 9.23
N ARG A 113 11.77 20.30 8.04
CA ARG A 113 10.59 21.18 7.88
C ARG A 113 9.33 20.59 8.53
N LEU A 114 9.15 19.26 8.41
CA LEU A 114 8.06 18.56 9.10
C LEU A 114 8.17 18.71 10.63
N HIS A 115 9.36 18.47 11.19
CA HIS A 115 9.59 18.64 12.63
C HIS A 115 9.38 20.09 13.09
N ASP A 116 9.84 21.08 12.33
CA ASP A 116 9.63 22.50 12.64
C ASP A 116 8.13 22.84 12.72
N ILE A 117 7.33 22.26 11.81
CA ILE A 117 5.87 22.44 11.83
C ILE A 117 5.25 21.70 13.02
N GLU A 118 5.67 20.46 13.32
CA GLU A 118 5.22 19.71 14.50
C GLU A 118 5.50 20.52 15.80
N GLU A 119 6.67 21.13 15.90
CA GLU A 119 7.02 22.00 17.03
C GLU A 119 6.17 23.27 17.10
N MET A 120 5.87 23.90 15.94
CA MET A 120 4.98 25.06 15.89
C MET A 120 3.55 24.72 16.33
N ILE A 121 3.05 23.52 15.98
CA ILE A 121 1.73 23.03 16.39
C ILE A 121 1.72 22.76 17.90
N SER A 122 2.69 22.00 18.40
CA SER A 122 2.76 21.59 19.80
C SER A 122 2.98 22.77 20.77
N SER A 123 3.72 23.81 20.33
CA SER A 123 3.95 25.03 21.10
C SER A 123 2.80 26.07 21.05
N GLY A 124 1.71 25.80 20.30
CA GLY A 124 0.59 26.71 20.12
C GLY A 124 0.93 27.98 19.32
N ARG A 125 2.11 28.02 18.68
CA ARG A 125 2.51 29.17 17.85
C ARG A 125 1.59 29.38 16.65
N ILE A 126 0.99 28.30 16.13
CA ILE A 126 0.04 28.35 15.02
C ILE A 126 -1.21 29.19 15.32
N GLU A 127 -1.68 29.20 16.58
CA GLU A 127 -2.86 29.96 17.00
C GLU A 127 -2.62 31.46 16.98
N LYS A 128 -1.35 31.90 17.04
CA LYS A 128 -0.96 33.32 17.01
C LYS A 128 -0.81 33.87 15.58
N LEU A 129 -0.87 32.99 14.57
CA LEU A 129 -0.74 33.37 13.16
C LEU A 129 -2.08 33.84 12.57
N ILE A 130 -2.00 34.57 11.46
CA ILE A 130 -3.18 34.92 10.68
C ILE A 130 -3.86 33.65 10.20
N LYS A 131 -5.18 33.56 10.24
CA LYS A 131 -5.98 32.38 9.87
C LYS A 131 -5.59 31.77 8.50
N LYS A 132 -5.26 32.63 7.53
CA LYS A 132 -4.81 32.19 6.21
C LYS A 132 -3.48 31.43 6.28
N GLU A 133 -2.50 31.93 6.99
CA GLU A 133 -1.18 31.32 7.16
C GLU A 133 -1.28 30.00 7.93
N ALA A 134 -2.11 29.96 8.99
CA ALA A 134 -2.34 28.73 9.76
C ALA A 134 -2.92 27.61 8.88
N VAL A 135 -3.85 27.94 7.98
CA VAL A 135 -4.42 26.96 7.02
C VAL A 135 -3.37 26.50 5.99
N GLU A 136 -2.50 27.37 5.53
CA GLU A 136 -1.42 27.01 4.59
C GLU A 136 -0.41 26.07 5.25
N ILE A 137 0.03 26.38 6.48
CA ILE A 137 0.91 25.51 7.26
C ILE A 137 0.26 24.15 7.55
N GLN A 138 -1.01 24.11 7.88
CA GLN A 138 -1.74 22.86 8.11
C GLN A 138 -1.82 21.99 6.85
N LYS A 139 -1.99 22.59 5.67
CA LYS A 139 -1.94 21.89 4.40
C LYS A 139 -0.53 21.38 4.08
N GLU A 140 0.49 22.18 4.34
CA GLU A 140 1.90 21.78 4.19
C GLU A 140 2.22 20.60 5.11
N TYR A 141 1.83 20.66 6.38
CA TYR A 141 1.97 19.57 7.34
C TYR A 141 1.36 18.27 6.84
N THR A 142 0.09 18.30 6.44
CA THR A 142 -0.62 17.11 5.94
C THR A 142 0.08 16.49 4.71
N LYS A 143 0.61 17.33 3.83
CA LYS A 143 1.34 16.88 2.63
C LYS A 143 2.70 16.26 2.99
N LEU A 144 3.45 16.89 3.89
CA LEU A 144 4.75 16.37 4.34
C LEU A 144 4.59 15.10 5.16
N GLU A 145 3.64 15.06 6.10
CA GLU A 145 3.35 13.86 6.89
C GLU A 145 2.97 12.67 6.00
N ALA A 146 2.15 12.91 4.98
CA ALA A 146 1.80 11.85 4.03
C ALA A 146 2.98 11.34 3.19
N SER A 147 3.99 12.18 2.94
CA SER A 147 5.11 11.84 2.04
C SER A 147 6.33 11.32 2.79
N VAL A 148 6.70 11.94 3.91
CA VAL A 148 7.93 11.64 4.64
C VAL A 148 7.72 11.26 6.11
N GLY A 149 6.47 11.28 6.60
CA GLY A 149 6.15 10.96 7.99
C GLY A 149 6.64 9.58 8.44
N GLY A 150 6.56 8.57 7.58
CA GLY A 150 7.04 7.22 7.90
C GLY A 150 8.56 7.05 7.92
N ILE A 151 9.31 8.03 7.43
CA ILE A 151 10.79 8.02 7.42
C ILE A 151 11.40 9.11 8.31
N LYS A 152 10.59 9.83 9.08
CA LYS A 152 11.03 10.97 9.88
C LYS A 152 12.10 10.60 10.92
N ASP A 153 12.01 9.41 11.51
CA ASP A 153 12.93 8.91 12.54
C ASP A 153 14.16 8.19 11.96
N MET A 154 14.29 8.19 10.63
CA MET A 154 15.41 7.54 9.95
C MET A 154 16.63 8.47 9.94
N LYS A 155 17.69 8.08 10.66
CA LYS A 155 18.92 8.88 10.81
C LYS A 155 19.82 8.85 9.56
N GLY A 156 19.67 7.82 8.73
CA GLY A 156 20.52 7.56 7.55
C GLY A 156 19.76 6.77 6.48
N LEU A 157 20.49 6.27 5.49
CA LEU A 157 19.94 5.36 4.49
C LEU A 157 19.56 4.02 5.13
N PRO A 158 18.56 3.31 4.63
CA PRO A 158 18.22 1.97 5.09
C PRO A 158 19.24 0.94 4.57
N ASP A 159 19.37 -0.16 5.27
CA ASP A 159 20.30 -1.25 4.91
C ASP A 159 19.66 -2.27 3.97
N ALA A 160 18.33 -2.33 3.92
CA ALA A 160 17.57 -3.11 2.97
C ALA A 160 16.18 -2.48 2.72
N LEU A 161 15.58 -2.82 1.58
CA LEU A 161 14.21 -2.45 1.24
C LEU A 161 13.33 -3.70 1.16
N PHE A 162 12.13 -3.62 1.75
CA PHE A 162 11.05 -4.54 1.46
C PHE A 162 10.00 -3.82 0.62
N ILE A 163 9.75 -4.30 -0.61
CA ILE A 163 8.90 -3.62 -1.59
C ILE A 163 7.71 -4.51 -1.96
N VAL A 164 6.52 -3.92 -1.99
CA VAL A 164 5.30 -4.57 -2.51
C VAL A 164 4.98 -3.97 -3.87
N ASP A 165 4.95 -4.80 -4.92
CA ASP A 165 4.74 -4.44 -6.32
C ASP A 165 5.90 -3.59 -6.91
N ILE A 166 6.88 -4.29 -7.48
CA ILE A 166 8.06 -3.66 -8.10
C ILE A 166 7.73 -2.84 -9.35
N LYS A 167 6.63 -3.15 -10.04
CA LYS A 167 6.19 -2.41 -11.22
C LYS A 167 5.66 -1.02 -10.82
N HIS A 168 4.92 -0.96 -9.73
CA HIS A 168 4.41 0.30 -9.16
C HIS A 168 5.55 1.12 -8.55
N GLU A 169 6.45 0.48 -7.82
CA GLU A 169 7.56 1.09 -7.09
C GLU A 169 8.87 1.11 -7.89
N LYS A 170 8.81 1.14 -9.22
CA LYS A 170 9.98 1.08 -10.11
C LYS A 170 11.07 2.11 -9.76
N ILE A 171 10.67 3.31 -9.33
CA ILE A 171 11.63 4.37 -8.96
C ILE A 171 12.41 3.95 -7.71
N ALA A 172 11.74 3.38 -6.69
CA ALA A 172 12.38 2.90 -5.47
C ALA A 172 13.40 1.80 -5.77
N VAL A 173 13.05 0.85 -6.64
CA VAL A 173 13.94 -0.23 -7.08
C VAL A 173 15.17 0.32 -7.79
N LEU A 174 15.00 1.25 -8.74
CA LEU A 174 16.11 1.87 -9.46
C LEU A 174 17.04 2.66 -8.55
N GLU A 175 16.50 3.37 -7.57
CA GLU A 175 17.31 4.11 -6.59
C GLU A 175 18.05 3.15 -5.66
N ALA A 176 17.42 2.10 -5.18
CA ALA A 176 18.06 1.07 -4.35
C ALA A 176 19.22 0.41 -5.09
N LYS A 177 19.02 0.00 -6.34
CA LYS A 177 20.05 -0.57 -7.21
C LYS A 177 21.23 0.39 -7.40
N LYS A 178 20.95 1.69 -7.62
CA LYS A 178 21.99 2.72 -7.76
C LYS A 178 22.80 2.91 -6.49
N MET A 179 22.18 2.75 -5.32
CA MET A 179 22.83 2.91 -4.02
C MET A 179 23.45 1.61 -3.50
N GLY A 180 23.26 0.47 -4.19
CA GLY A 180 23.73 -0.85 -3.74
C GLY A 180 23.02 -1.38 -2.52
N ILE A 181 21.75 -0.96 -2.29
CA ILE A 181 20.92 -1.41 -1.18
C ILE A 181 20.14 -2.64 -1.62
N PRO A 182 20.23 -3.76 -0.90
CA PRO A 182 19.52 -5.00 -1.26
C PRO A 182 18.01 -4.82 -1.20
N VAL A 183 17.34 -5.39 -2.21
CA VAL A 183 15.89 -5.33 -2.37
C VAL A 183 15.28 -6.72 -2.18
N ILE A 184 14.32 -6.80 -1.28
CA ILE A 184 13.45 -7.94 -1.07
C ILE A 184 12.06 -7.51 -1.54
N ALA A 185 11.44 -8.24 -2.48
CA ALA A 185 10.20 -7.78 -3.05
C ALA A 185 9.16 -8.86 -3.23
N LEU A 186 7.89 -8.51 -2.99
CA LEU A 186 6.74 -9.26 -3.45
C LEU A 186 6.50 -8.95 -4.93
N VAL A 187 6.58 -9.98 -5.76
CA VAL A 187 6.59 -9.86 -7.22
C VAL A 187 5.45 -10.68 -7.81
N ASP A 188 4.57 -10.04 -8.55
CA ASP A 188 3.50 -10.70 -9.30
C ASP A 188 3.95 -11.03 -10.74
N THR A 189 3.19 -11.83 -11.44
CA THR A 189 3.45 -12.36 -12.77
C THR A 189 3.61 -11.32 -13.88
N ASN A 190 3.18 -10.08 -13.68
CA ASN A 190 3.26 -8.95 -14.62
C ASN A 190 4.53 -8.10 -14.46
N SER A 191 5.41 -8.46 -13.55
CA SER A 191 6.57 -7.67 -13.12
C SER A 191 7.89 -8.29 -13.61
N ASP A 192 8.95 -7.50 -13.66
CA ASP A 192 10.30 -7.97 -14.04
C ASP A 192 11.13 -8.23 -12.78
N PRO A 193 11.47 -9.50 -12.46
CA PRO A 193 12.25 -9.83 -11.27
C PRO A 193 13.72 -9.44 -11.36
N GLU A 194 14.19 -8.96 -12.52
CA GLU A 194 15.60 -8.64 -12.73
C GLU A 194 16.09 -7.46 -11.89
N GLY A 195 17.15 -7.71 -11.14
CA GLY A 195 17.75 -6.70 -10.26
C GLY A 195 17.13 -6.64 -8.87
N ILE A 196 16.37 -7.68 -8.49
CA ILE A 196 15.86 -7.90 -7.14
C ILE A 196 16.70 -8.99 -6.48
N ASP A 197 17.23 -8.72 -5.29
CA ASP A 197 18.12 -9.65 -4.58
C ASP A 197 17.36 -10.84 -3.98
N THR A 198 16.10 -10.65 -3.64
CA THR A 198 15.24 -11.69 -3.10
C THR A 198 13.82 -11.50 -3.60
N VAL A 199 13.42 -12.34 -4.54
CA VAL A 199 12.09 -12.36 -5.13
C VAL A 199 11.17 -13.24 -4.26
N ILE A 200 10.00 -12.74 -3.90
CA ILE A 200 8.93 -13.51 -3.29
C ILE A 200 7.79 -13.52 -4.31
N PRO A 201 7.60 -14.61 -5.07
CA PRO A 201 6.52 -14.67 -6.04
C PRO A 201 5.17 -14.73 -5.34
N GLY A 202 4.23 -13.87 -5.72
CA GLY A 202 2.91 -13.83 -5.10
C GLY A 202 2.04 -12.67 -5.56
N ASN A 203 0.77 -12.74 -5.22
CA ASN A 203 -0.25 -11.76 -5.56
C ASN A 203 -0.07 -10.45 -4.77
N ASP A 204 0.08 -9.35 -5.48
CA ASP A 204 0.24 -8.00 -4.93
C ASP A 204 -1.06 -7.16 -4.93
N ASP A 205 -2.15 -7.67 -5.55
CA ASP A 205 -3.45 -7.01 -5.61
C ASP A 205 -4.35 -7.34 -4.41
N ALA A 206 -4.33 -8.60 -3.97
CA ALA A 206 -5.17 -9.06 -2.88
C ALA A 206 -4.66 -8.58 -1.53
N ILE A 207 -5.47 -7.79 -0.80
CA ILE A 207 -5.12 -7.26 0.52
C ILE A 207 -4.71 -8.38 1.50
N ARG A 208 -5.38 -9.56 1.43
CA ARG A 208 -5.06 -10.70 2.29
C ARG A 208 -3.69 -11.30 2.00
N SER A 209 -3.32 -11.40 0.71
CA SER A 209 -2.01 -11.87 0.26
C SER A 209 -0.90 -10.94 0.75
N VAL A 210 -1.04 -9.65 0.45
CA VAL A 210 -0.09 -8.62 0.87
C VAL A 210 0.06 -8.61 2.39
N ARG A 211 -1.05 -8.68 3.13
CA ARG A 211 -1.04 -8.69 4.60
C ARG A 211 -0.30 -9.90 5.17
N LEU A 212 -0.55 -11.10 4.63
CA LEU A 212 0.12 -12.33 5.10
C LEU A 212 1.62 -12.22 4.90
N ILE A 213 2.07 -11.86 3.70
CA ILE A 213 3.50 -11.79 3.37
C ILE A 213 4.19 -10.66 4.15
N THR A 214 3.58 -9.47 4.21
CA THR A 214 4.14 -8.34 4.97
C THR A 214 4.27 -8.68 6.46
N LYS A 215 3.27 -9.37 7.04
CA LYS A 215 3.28 -9.80 8.43
C LYS A 215 4.43 -10.77 8.71
N VAL A 216 4.67 -11.75 7.85
CA VAL A 216 5.78 -12.71 7.98
C VAL A 216 7.13 -11.99 7.96
N ILE A 217 7.31 -11.03 7.07
CA ILE A 217 8.54 -10.22 7.00
C ILE A 217 8.68 -9.33 8.25
N ALA A 218 7.60 -8.73 8.72
CA ALA A 218 7.59 -7.94 9.94
C ALA A 218 7.94 -8.79 11.19
N GLU A 219 7.39 -10.00 11.31
CA GLU A 219 7.74 -10.94 12.37
C GLU A 219 9.22 -11.37 12.31
N ALA A 220 9.77 -11.53 11.10
CA ALA A 220 11.20 -11.80 10.94
C ALA A 220 12.06 -10.61 11.39
N CYS A 221 11.65 -9.37 11.07
CA CYS A 221 12.29 -8.16 11.59
C CYS A 221 12.24 -8.13 13.13
N ALA A 222 11.08 -8.44 13.73
CA ALA A 222 10.90 -8.48 15.18
C ALA A 222 11.90 -9.44 15.85
N ARG A 223 11.98 -10.69 15.36
CA ARG A 223 12.94 -11.68 15.88
C ARG A 223 14.39 -11.21 15.75
N GLY A 224 14.74 -10.59 14.60
CA GLY A 224 16.07 -10.03 14.40
C GLY A 224 16.39 -8.91 15.39
N ILE A 225 15.45 -8.01 15.64
CA ILE A 225 15.60 -6.90 16.60
C ILE A 225 15.74 -7.46 18.03
N GLU A 226 14.93 -8.44 18.43
CA GLU A 226 15.04 -9.11 19.71
C GLU A 226 16.43 -9.72 19.95
N SER A 227 16.96 -10.42 18.93
CA SER A 227 18.27 -11.04 19.01
C SER A 227 19.41 -10.02 19.10
N SER A 228 19.26 -8.83 18.50
CA SER A 228 20.29 -7.78 18.51
C SER A 228 20.33 -6.97 19.81
N THR A 229 19.17 -6.70 20.40
CA THR A 229 19.07 -5.81 21.57
C THR A 229 19.05 -6.54 22.90
N GLY A 230 18.83 -7.86 22.90
CA GLY A 230 18.56 -8.63 24.13
C GLY A 230 17.30 -8.15 24.88
N PHE A 231 16.53 -7.24 24.29
CA PHE A 231 15.29 -6.69 24.80
C PHE A 231 14.12 -7.33 24.07
N ALA A 232 13.15 -7.84 24.83
CA ALA A 232 11.86 -8.24 24.27
C ALA A 232 11.19 -7.06 23.53
N PRO A 233 10.49 -7.32 22.42
CA PRO A 233 9.83 -6.24 21.66
C PRO A 233 8.84 -5.52 22.55
N VAL A 234 8.57 -4.26 22.21
CA VAL A 234 7.54 -3.42 22.83
C VAL A 234 6.13 -3.96 22.42
N SER A 235 5.91 -5.26 22.55
CA SER A 235 4.62 -5.91 22.31
C SER A 235 3.66 -5.88 23.51
N GLU A 236 4.00 -5.10 24.56
CA GLU A 236 3.04 -4.73 25.62
C GLU A 236 2.47 -3.32 25.48
N ILE A 237 2.25 -2.84 24.27
CA ILE A 237 1.22 -1.82 24.10
C ILE A 237 -0.10 -2.59 24.04
N LYS A 238 -0.73 -2.71 25.21
CA LYS A 238 -2.10 -3.19 25.38
C LYS A 238 -2.97 -2.61 24.29
N THR A 239 -3.41 -3.47 23.38
CA THR A 239 -4.57 -3.15 22.55
C THR A 239 -5.67 -2.67 23.48
N PRO A 240 -6.29 -1.51 23.27
CA PRO A 240 -7.47 -1.17 24.03
C PRO A 240 -8.50 -2.25 23.76
N LYS A 241 -8.84 -3.04 24.80
CA LYS A 241 -9.98 -3.93 24.76
C LYS A 241 -11.18 -3.05 24.40
N ILE A 242 -11.75 -3.29 23.25
CA ILE A 242 -13.08 -2.80 22.92
C ILE A 242 -14.00 -3.55 23.89
N GLU A 243 -14.33 -2.90 24.99
CA GLU A 243 -15.39 -3.35 25.88
C GLU A 243 -16.68 -3.27 25.08
N THR A 244 -17.16 -4.43 24.68
CA THR A 244 -18.53 -4.61 24.21
C THR A 244 -19.45 -4.20 25.35
N ILE A 245 -20.05 -3.03 25.21
CA ILE A 245 -21.13 -2.59 26.07
C ILE A 245 -22.28 -3.58 25.89
N LYS A 246 -22.33 -4.58 26.78
CA LYS A 246 -23.53 -5.39 27.01
C LYS A 246 -24.56 -4.48 27.64
N LYS A 247 -25.59 -4.13 26.89
CA LYS A 247 -26.81 -3.54 27.45
C LYS A 247 -27.39 -4.54 28.43
N GLU A 248 -27.20 -4.31 29.71
CA GLU A 248 -27.99 -4.93 30.77
C GLU A 248 -29.38 -4.29 30.76
N THR A 249 -30.35 -5.05 30.31
CA THR A 249 -31.77 -4.78 30.55
C THR A 249 -32.10 -5.22 31.95
N SER A 250 -32.05 -4.29 32.90
CA SER A 250 -32.68 -4.53 34.22
C SER A 250 -34.18 -4.18 34.15
N LYS A 251 -34.97 -5.22 34.38
CA LYS A 251 -36.39 -5.12 34.66
C LYS A 251 -36.64 -4.23 35.88
N LYS A 252 -37.52 -3.27 35.75
CA LYS A 252 -38.38 -2.84 36.89
C LYS A 252 -39.78 -2.60 36.36
N SER A 253 -40.66 -3.28 37.06
CA SER A 253 -42.08 -3.45 36.90
C SER A 253 -42.88 -2.19 37.28
N ASP A 254 -44.05 -2.09 36.63
CA ASP A 254 -45.35 -1.60 37.11
C ASP A 254 -45.57 -0.09 37.38
N LYS A 255 -46.36 0.56 36.55
CA LYS A 255 -47.74 0.92 36.74
C LYS A 255 -48.26 1.86 35.65
N ALA A 256 -49.34 1.34 35.05
CA ALA A 256 -50.55 1.97 34.55
C ALA A 256 -50.55 3.51 34.24
N GLN A 257 -50.90 3.82 33.01
CA GLN A 257 -52.21 4.42 32.64
C GLN A 257 -52.24 4.69 31.13
N LYS A 258 -53.19 4.10 30.53
CA LYS A 258 -54.15 4.42 29.52
C LYS A 258 -54.13 5.88 29.04
N GLU A 259 -53.96 6.09 27.72
CA GLU A 259 -54.86 6.89 26.88
C GLU A 259 -54.33 7.01 25.44
N GLU A 260 -55.23 6.64 24.57
CA GLU A 260 -55.53 7.13 23.23
C GLU A 260 -54.45 7.17 22.10
N ALA A 261 -54.76 6.39 21.08
CA ALA A 261 -54.33 6.61 19.71
C ALA A 261 -55.11 7.76 19.08
N PRO A 262 -54.51 8.44 18.06
CA PRO A 262 -55.21 8.46 16.78
C PRO A 262 -54.29 8.15 15.58
N GLU A 263 -54.81 7.31 14.74
CA GLU A 263 -55.14 7.47 13.34
C GLU A 263 -53.99 7.71 12.34
N VAL A 264 -53.99 6.80 11.46
CA VAL A 264 -53.37 6.63 10.17
C VAL A 264 -53.69 7.79 9.25
N GLU A 265 -52.68 8.38 8.59
CA GLU A 265 -52.84 9.13 7.36
C GLU A 265 -51.87 8.62 6.29
N GLU A 266 -52.49 8.46 5.12
CA GLU A 266 -52.02 7.78 3.93
C GLU A 266 -50.85 8.46 3.23
N ALA A 267 -50.03 7.66 2.55
CA ALA A 267 -49.06 8.07 1.58
C ALA A 267 -49.74 8.53 0.27
N PRO A 268 -49.23 9.54 -0.41
CA PRO A 268 -49.64 9.75 -1.81
C PRO A 268 -48.71 9.05 -2.80
N GLU A 269 -49.37 8.54 -3.79
CA GLU A 269 -48.90 7.78 -4.94
C GLU A 269 -47.84 8.49 -5.78
N VAL A 270 -47.07 7.63 -6.41
CA VAL A 270 -46.05 7.90 -7.41
C VAL A 270 -46.70 8.29 -8.72
N GLU A 271 -46.37 9.45 -9.24
CA GLU A 271 -46.70 9.83 -10.63
C GLU A 271 -45.50 9.52 -11.56
N ALA A 272 -45.91 8.99 -12.72
CA ALA A 272 -45.07 8.37 -13.74
C ALA A 272 -44.20 9.37 -14.52
N ALA A 273 -43.07 8.87 -14.99
CA ALA A 273 -42.18 9.50 -15.95
C ALA A 273 -42.84 9.64 -17.34
N PRO A 274 -42.52 10.68 -18.12
CA PRO A 274 -42.79 10.65 -19.56
C PRO A 274 -41.59 10.13 -20.35
N GLU A 275 -41.91 9.26 -21.28
CA GLU A 275 -41.07 8.78 -22.38
C GLU A 275 -40.54 9.96 -23.21
N VAL A 276 -39.30 9.88 -23.65
CA VAL A 276 -38.72 10.73 -24.68
C VAL A 276 -38.36 9.88 -25.87
N GLU A 277 -38.96 10.33 -26.99
CA GLU A 277 -38.92 9.82 -28.34
C GLU A 277 -37.51 9.62 -28.93
N ALA A 278 -37.48 8.70 -29.89
CA ALA A 278 -36.38 8.30 -30.75
C ALA A 278 -35.99 9.35 -31.79
N ALA A 279 -34.75 9.31 -32.16
CA ALA A 279 -34.01 9.55 -33.40
C ALA A 279 -34.52 10.55 -34.45
N PRO A 280 -33.62 11.09 -35.31
CA PRO A 280 -33.26 10.36 -36.50
C PRO A 280 -31.77 10.39 -36.90
N GLU A 281 -31.40 9.37 -37.65
CA GLU A 281 -30.24 9.23 -38.49
C GLU A 281 -30.14 10.36 -39.52
N ALA A 282 -28.94 10.83 -39.79
CA ALA A 282 -28.61 11.54 -41.01
C ALA A 282 -27.22 11.08 -41.50
N GLU A 283 -27.30 10.48 -42.68
CA GLU A 283 -26.23 10.22 -43.63
C GLU A 283 -25.51 11.51 -44.05
N ALA A 284 -24.20 11.41 -44.32
CA ALA A 284 -23.47 12.15 -45.37
C ALA A 284 -22.02 11.67 -45.29
N GLU A 285 -21.60 10.91 -46.17
CA GLU A 285 -21.01 11.14 -47.51
C GLU A 285 -19.50 11.30 -47.45
N GLU A 286 -18.88 10.42 -48.22
CA GLU A 286 -17.51 10.37 -48.68
C GLU A 286 -17.11 11.64 -49.45
N GLU A 287 -15.89 12.10 -49.24
CA GLU A 287 -15.03 12.89 -50.13
C GLU A 287 -13.75 13.20 -49.30
N ASP A 288 -12.49 13.08 -49.67
CA ASP A 288 -11.81 12.73 -50.91
C ASP A 288 -10.37 12.32 -50.53
N ALA A 289 -9.92 11.24 -51.10
CA ALA A 289 -8.53 10.95 -51.31
C ALA A 289 -8.03 11.82 -52.44
N ASP A 290 -7.19 12.82 -52.18
CA ASP A 290 -6.11 13.22 -53.08
C ASP A 290 -5.32 14.44 -52.55
N ASN A 291 -4.25 14.22 -51.83
CA ASN A 291 -3.16 15.20 -51.69
C ASN A 291 -1.84 14.61 -51.16
N SER A 292 -1.35 13.57 -51.82
CA SER A 292 0.01 13.08 -51.58
C SER A 292 0.77 12.81 -52.88
N LYS A 293 0.77 13.79 -53.77
CA LYS A 293 1.66 13.81 -54.96
C LYS A 293 1.99 15.24 -55.37
N LYS A 294 2.70 16.02 -54.53
CA LYS A 294 3.37 17.24 -54.99
C LYS A 294 4.35 17.77 -53.93
N LYS A 295 5.43 17.09 -53.70
CA LYS A 295 6.65 17.64 -53.11
C LYS A 295 7.85 16.69 -53.30
N GLU A 296 8.04 16.22 -54.50
CA GLU A 296 9.31 15.67 -54.97
C GLU A 296 9.60 16.26 -56.34
N LYS A 297 9.99 17.50 -56.38
CA LYS A 297 10.76 18.18 -57.45
C LYS A 297 10.98 19.60 -57.00
N ASP A 298 12.14 19.81 -56.41
CA ASP A 298 12.95 21.01 -56.42
C ASP A 298 13.89 20.98 -55.21
N SER A 299 14.97 20.26 -55.39
CA SER A 299 16.27 20.72 -54.95
C SER A 299 17.34 19.76 -55.48
N LYS A 300 17.92 20.23 -56.54
CA LYS A 300 19.28 19.86 -56.90
C LYS A 300 20.24 20.31 -55.81
#